data_364acbb15eeb208e7fa22b3a4ed3cadc
#
_entry.id   364acbb15eeb208e7fa22b3a4ed3cadc
#
_cell.length_a   1.000
_cell.length_b   1.000
_cell.length_c   1.000
_cell.angle_alpha   90.00
_cell.angle_beta   90.00
_cell.angle_gamma   90.00
#
_symmetry.space_group_name_H-M   'P 1'
#
loop_
_entity.id
_entity.type
_entity.pdbx_description
1 polymer ?
#
loop_
_entity_poly.entity_id
_entity_poly.type
_entity_poly.pdbx_seq_one_letter_code
_entity_poly.pdbx_strand_id
1 'polypeptide(L)'
;METLKLHLDHEVLTECCKNGERFVAVWIERDQAYCTYAVDKEGNCYWGHYMLAHRGEAIADLSKRSGVPLDAFPPEVQAMAQGRVGA
;
A
#
# COMPACT_ATOMS: atom_id res chain seq x y z
N MET A 1 -10.77 -7.61 16.70
CA MET A 1 -10.02 -8.38 15.82
C MET A 1 -9.19 -7.51 14.95
N GLU A 2 -8.08 -7.86 14.76
CA GLU A 2 -7.23 -7.07 14.00
C GLU A 2 -7.69 -7.11 12.61
N THR A 3 -7.66 -6.01 12.01
CA THR A 3 -8.24 -5.89 10.73
C THR A 3 -7.33 -6.32 9.63
N LEU A 4 -6.05 -6.10 9.80
CA LEU A 4 -5.14 -6.46 8.76
C LEU A 4 -4.35 -7.61 9.28
N LYS A 5 -4.39 -8.70 8.69
CA LYS A 5 -3.61 -9.83 9.13
C LYS A 5 -2.15 -9.61 8.78
N LEU A 6 -1.65 -8.45 9.09
CA LEU A 6 -0.27 -8.12 8.80
C LEU A 6 0.65 -8.68 9.85
N HIS A 7 1.80 -9.12 9.43
CA HIS A 7 2.80 -9.59 10.36
C HIS A 7 3.48 -8.41 11.03
N LEU A 8 4.18 -8.69 12.12
CA LEU A 8 4.84 -7.63 12.86
C LEU A 8 5.92 -6.93 12.05
N ASP A 9 6.46 -7.59 11.04
CA ASP A 9 7.48 -6.96 10.21
C ASP A 9 6.91 -6.16 9.06
N HIS A 10 5.60 -6.01 9.01
CA HIS A 10 4.97 -5.17 8.00
C HIS A 10 4.77 -3.77 8.55
N GLU A 11 5.07 -2.79 7.73
CA GLU A 11 4.82 -1.41 8.10
C GLU A 11 3.86 -0.82 7.08
N VAL A 12 2.71 -0.35 7.53
CA VAL A 12 1.71 0.21 6.63
C VAL A 12 2.12 1.62 6.24
N LEU A 13 2.28 1.86 4.95
CA LEU A 13 2.60 3.18 4.45
C LEU A 13 1.34 4.03 4.34
N THR A 14 0.32 3.47 3.74
CA THR A 14 -0.96 4.16 3.62
C THR A 14 -2.00 3.15 3.18
N GLU A 15 -3.25 3.56 3.26
CA GLU A 15 -4.34 2.73 2.79
C GLU A 15 -5.41 3.62 2.18
N CYS A 16 -6.26 3.04 1.36
CA CYS A 16 -7.37 3.76 0.78
C CYS A 16 -8.53 2.82 0.57
N CYS A 17 -9.72 3.41 0.43
CA CYS A 17 -10.93 2.66 0.20
C CYS A 17 -11.64 3.23 -1.00
N LYS A 18 -12.22 2.36 -1.79
CA LYS A 18 -13.05 2.82 -2.89
C LYS A 18 -14.09 1.76 -3.17
N ASN A 19 -15.35 2.18 -3.27
CA ASN A 19 -16.45 1.27 -3.55
C ASN A 19 -16.52 0.12 -2.56
N GLY A 20 -16.23 0.40 -1.30
CA GLY A 20 -16.31 -0.61 -0.27
C GLY A 20 -15.11 -1.53 -0.17
N GLU A 21 -14.14 -1.35 -1.03
CA GLU A 21 -12.92 -2.15 -0.99
C GLU A 21 -11.79 -1.37 -0.40
N ARG A 22 -10.97 -2.04 0.40
CA ARG A 22 -9.79 -1.43 0.99
C ARG A 22 -8.55 -1.96 0.34
N PHE A 23 -7.57 -1.09 0.22
CA PHE A 23 -6.26 -1.45 -0.32
C PHE A 23 -5.21 -0.83 0.57
N VAL A 24 -4.08 -1.50 0.70
CA VAL A 24 -3.02 -1.03 1.60
C VAL A 24 -1.67 -1.24 0.93
N ALA A 25 -0.77 -0.30 1.17
CA ALA A 25 0.62 -0.41 0.72
C ALA A 25 1.48 -0.57 1.96
N VAL A 26 2.40 -1.53 1.93
CA VAL A 26 3.22 -1.84 3.09
C VAL A 26 4.67 -2.03 2.71
N TRP A 27 5.54 -1.84 3.68
CA TRP A 27 6.95 -2.22 3.59
C TRP A 27 7.11 -3.51 4.37
N ILE A 28 7.78 -4.48 3.80
CA ILE A 28 8.02 -5.77 4.45
C ILE A 28 9.51 -5.86 4.76
N GLU A 29 9.82 -5.70 6.01
CA GLU A 29 11.21 -5.65 6.43
C GLU A 29 11.96 -6.93 6.11
N ARG A 30 11.31 -8.05 6.34
CA ARG A 30 11.94 -9.33 6.10
C ARG A 30 12.38 -9.48 4.65
N ASP A 31 11.57 -8.99 3.73
CA ASP A 31 11.82 -9.14 2.30
C ASP A 31 12.52 -7.94 1.70
N GLN A 32 12.68 -6.87 2.47
CA GLN A 32 13.26 -5.62 2.00
C GLN A 32 12.57 -5.16 0.72
N ALA A 33 11.25 -5.18 0.74
CA ALA A 33 10.47 -4.86 -0.42
C ALA A 33 9.13 -4.28 -0.02
N TYR A 34 8.47 -3.64 -0.96
CA TYR A 34 7.14 -3.10 -0.75
C TYR A 34 6.12 -4.03 -1.38
N CYS A 35 4.90 -3.91 -0.90
CA CYS A 35 3.82 -4.75 -1.38
C CYS A 35 2.51 -3.99 -1.24
N THR A 36 1.54 -4.28 -2.10
CA THR A 36 0.18 -3.78 -1.91
C THR A 36 -0.75 -4.96 -1.82
N TYR A 37 -1.80 -4.80 -1.02
CA TYR A 37 -2.82 -5.84 -0.84
C TYR A 37 -4.20 -5.24 -0.96
N ALA A 38 -5.15 -6.07 -1.36
CA ALA A 38 -6.55 -5.79 -1.13
C ALA A 38 -6.91 -6.40 0.22
N VAL A 39 -7.83 -5.78 0.93
CA VAL A 39 -8.20 -6.20 2.29
C VAL A 39 -9.70 -6.41 2.32
N ASP A 40 -10.14 -7.58 2.78
CA ASP A 40 -11.56 -7.87 2.83
C ASP A 40 -12.17 -7.38 4.14
N LYS A 41 -13.45 -7.64 4.33
CA LYS A 41 -14.17 -7.15 5.49
C LYS A 41 -13.67 -7.75 6.79
N GLU A 42 -13.13 -8.95 6.71
CA GLU A 42 -12.59 -9.60 7.88
C GLU A 42 -11.15 -9.19 8.17
N GLY A 43 -10.59 -8.34 7.33
CA GLY A 43 -9.23 -7.89 7.53
C GLY A 43 -8.18 -8.78 6.91
N ASN A 44 -8.57 -9.71 6.09
CA ASN A 44 -7.61 -10.58 5.42
C ASN A 44 -7.04 -9.88 4.20
N CYS A 45 -5.73 -9.97 4.04
CA CYS A 45 -5.06 -9.40 2.89
C CYS A 45 -4.99 -10.42 1.78
N TYR A 46 -5.23 -9.99 0.57
CA TYR A 46 -5.20 -10.90 -0.56
C TYR A 46 -4.79 -10.14 -1.82
N TRP A 47 -4.49 -10.88 -2.87
CA TRP A 47 -4.07 -10.32 -4.16
C TRP A 47 -2.90 -9.36 -4.00
N GLY A 48 -1.85 -9.84 -3.32
CA GLY A 48 -0.69 -9.01 -3.09
C GLY A 48 0.13 -8.81 -4.35
N HIS A 49 0.60 -7.59 -4.54
CA HIS A 49 1.61 -7.29 -5.54
C HIS A 49 2.91 -7.13 -4.80
N TYR A 50 3.77 -8.12 -4.91
CA TYR A 50 4.96 -8.23 -4.07
C TYR A 50 6.21 -7.74 -4.79
N MET A 51 7.24 -7.55 -4.00
CA MET A 51 8.59 -7.31 -4.51
C MET A 51 8.72 -6.02 -5.28
N LEU A 52 7.93 -5.04 -4.90
CA LEU A 52 8.07 -3.71 -5.48
C LEU A 52 9.30 -3.06 -4.85
N ALA A 53 10.17 -2.53 -5.68
CA ALA A 53 11.48 -2.08 -5.21
C ALA A 53 11.46 -0.70 -4.58
N HIS A 54 10.52 0.14 -4.98
CA HIS A 54 10.53 1.53 -4.53
C HIS A 54 9.20 1.91 -3.94
N ARG A 55 9.27 2.79 -2.92
CA ARG A 55 8.08 3.30 -2.26
C ARG A 55 7.11 3.91 -3.27
N GLY A 56 7.66 4.65 -4.23
CA GLY A 56 6.83 5.28 -5.24
C GLY A 56 6.08 4.27 -6.09
N GLU A 57 6.70 3.13 -6.35
CA GLU A 57 6.03 2.08 -7.11
C GLU A 57 4.84 1.53 -6.34
N ALA A 58 5.02 1.38 -5.02
CA ALA A 58 3.94 0.85 -4.20
C ALA A 58 2.75 1.80 -4.18
N ILE A 59 3.01 3.09 -4.04
CA ILE A 59 1.94 4.07 -4.02
C ILE A 59 1.25 4.15 -5.38
N ALA A 60 2.03 4.13 -6.45
CA ALA A 60 1.45 4.16 -7.79
C ALA A 60 0.61 2.91 -8.04
N ASP A 61 1.08 1.77 -7.59
CA ASP A 61 0.33 0.53 -7.73
C ASP A 61 -0.97 0.59 -6.94
N LEU A 62 -0.90 1.15 -5.73
CA LEU A 62 -2.08 1.29 -4.89
C LEU A 62 -3.11 2.19 -5.56
N SER A 63 -2.68 3.30 -6.13
CA SER A 63 -3.57 4.19 -6.85
C SER A 63 -4.22 3.47 -8.02
N LYS A 64 -3.42 2.74 -8.76
CA LYS A 64 -3.90 2.08 -9.96
C LYS A 64 -4.92 1.00 -9.65
N ARG A 65 -4.63 0.17 -8.66
CA ARG A 65 -5.53 -0.94 -8.38
C ARG A 65 -6.79 -0.50 -7.63
N SER A 66 -6.72 0.58 -6.86
CA SER A 66 -7.89 1.06 -6.12
C SER A 66 -8.73 2.00 -6.96
N GLY A 67 -8.15 2.63 -7.95
CA GLY A 67 -8.84 3.66 -8.71
C GLY A 67 -8.86 5.01 -8.04
N VAL A 68 -8.18 5.15 -6.90
CA VAL A 68 -8.11 6.44 -6.21
C VAL A 68 -6.95 7.22 -6.81
N PRO A 69 -7.22 8.43 -7.36
CA PRO A 69 -6.14 9.17 -8.00
C PRO A 69 -5.10 9.63 -6.99
N LEU A 70 -3.88 9.77 -7.46
CA LEU A 70 -2.77 10.14 -6.57
C LEU A 70 -3.03 11.44 -5.83
N ASP A 71 -3.67 12.40 -6.47
CA ASP A 71 -3.88 13.70 -5.84
C ASP A 71 -4.96 13.64 -4.77
N ALA A 72 -5.62 12.50 -4.61
CA ALA A 72 -6.57 12.33 -3.52
C ALA A 72 -5.92 11.81 -2.24
N PHE A 73 -4.66 11.41 -2.34
CA PHE A 73 -3.93 10.96 -1.15
C PHE A 73 -3.38 12.15 -0.38
N PRO A 74 -3.04 11.97 0.90
CA PRO A 74 -2.41 13.04 1.67
C PRO A 74 -1.10 13.48 1.06
N PRO A 75 -0.68 14.72 1.31
CA PRO A 75 0.53 15.24 0.68
C PRO A 75 1.78 14.40 0.93
N GLU A 76 1.91 13.85 2.12
CA GLU A 76 3.10 13.06 2.40
C GLU A 76 3.10 11.78 1.58
N VAL A 77 1.92 11.24 1.27
CA VAL A 77 1.83 10.06 0.44
C VAL A 77 2.11 10.41 -1.01
N GLN A 78 1.63 11.57 -1.45
CA GLN A 78 1.94 12.03 -2.79
C GLN A 78 3.44 12.20 -2.99
N ALA A 79 4.12 12.67 -1.96
CA ALA A 79 5.57 12.80 -2.03
C ALA A 79 6.25 11.45 -2.17
N MET A 80 5.71 10.43 -1.52
CA MET A 80 6.24 9.08 -1.68
C MET A 80 6.07 8.59 -3.11
N ALA A 81 4.94 8.94 -3.72
CA ALA A 81 4.65 8.47 -5.05
C ALA A 81 5.58 9.06 -6.08
N GLN A 82 6.12 10.23 -5.83
CA GLN A 82 7.07 10.82 -6.75
C GLN A 82 8.38 10.11 -6.74
N GLY A 83 8.68 9.49 -5.63
CA GLY A 83 9.60 8.37 -5.60
C GLY A 83 11.03 8.57 -5.80
N ARG A 84 11.41 9.52 -6.55
CA ARG A 84 12.80 9.61 -6.85
C ARG A 84 13.54 10.33 -5.80
N VAL A 85 12.80 10.95 -4.98
CA VAL A 85 13.42 11.74 -3.99
C VAL A 85 14.07 10.87 -3.00
N GLY A 86 15.25 11.13 -2.74
CA GLY A 86 15.92 10.41 -1.77
C GLY A 86 15.72 9.00 -2.01
N ALA A 87 15.23 8.82 -3.10
CA ALA A 87 14.90 7.46 -3.37
C ALA A 87 16.07 6.71 -3.11
#